data_289119fd861ff0cbc3f430166f38a8e7
#
_entry.id   289119fd861ff0cbc3f430166f38a8e7
#
_cell.length_a   1.000
_cell.length_b   1.000
_cell.length_c   1.000
_cell.angle_alpha   90.00
_cell.angle_beta   90.00
_cell.angle_gamma   90.00
#
_symmetry.space_group_name_H-M   'P 1'
#
loop_
_entity.id
_entity.type
_entity.pdbx_description
1 polymer ?
#
loop_
_entity_poly.entity_id
_entity_poly.type
_entity_poly.pdbx_seq_one_letter_code
_entity_poly.pdbx_strand_id
1 'polypeptide(L)'
;MTVSTIHKINEDMQKEIDLLLHELSPTLGTIDRDRVNRLLKEDRLTLFAAEDDNGRLAGMLTLTFCPTLTGDKYWIEDVIVHDAFRGQGIGKALVKAAVSHVKQSGRPYKIYLTSNPSRTAARNLYRSEGFEEYNTGVFRIVSETH
;
A
#
# COMPACT_ATOMS: atom_id res chain seq x y z
N MET A 1 12.01 7.78 -12.01
CA MET A 1 10.97 7.07 -11.22
C MET A 1 10.20 8.07 -10.40
N THR A 2 8.90 8.13 -10.59
CA THR A 2 8.04 9.13 -9.94
C THR A 2 7.03 8.42 -9.05
N VAL A 3 6.92 8.85 -7.79
CA VAL A 3 5.87 8.37 -6.87
C VAL A 3 4.80 9.45 -6.80
N SER A 4 3.56 9.07 -7.04
CA SER A 4 2.42 9.98 -7.00
C SER A 4 1.20 9.32 -6.35
N THR A 5 0.26 10.16 -5.90
CA THR A 5 -1.04 9.70 -5.42
C THR A 5 -1.98 9.59 -6.60
N ILE A 6 -2.66 8.45 -6.70
CA ILE A 6 -3.63 8.18 -7.76
C ILE A 6 -5.03 8.41 -7.20
N HIS A 7 -5.76 9.34 -7.81
CA HIS A 7 -7.12 9.71 -7.36
C HIS A 7 -8.23 8.98 -8.09
N LYS A 8 -7.92 8.40 -9.25
CA LYS A 8 -8.86 7.65 -10.06
C LYS A 8 -8.08 6.68 -10.95
N ILE A 9 -8.56 5.46 -11.10
CA ILE A 9 -7.96 4.48 -12.01
C ILE A 9 -8.85 4.28 -13.23
N ASN A 10 -8.21 4.15 -14.39
CA ASN A 10 -8.84 3.75 -15.65
C ASN A 10 -8.63 2.26 -15.91
N GLU A 11 -9.11 1.78 -17.06
CA GLU A 11 -8.98 0.37 -17.43
C GLU A 11 -7.52 -0.07 -17.56
N ASP A 12 -6.65 0.76 -18.14
CA ASP A 12 -5.23 0.43 -18.31
C ASP A 12 -4.51 0.32 -16.97
N MET A 13 -4.75 1.25 -16.06
CA MET A 13 -4.19 1.21 -14.71
C MET A 13 -4.71 0.00 -13.94
N GLN A 14 -6.00 -0.33 -14.09
CA GLN A 14 -6.57 -1.53 -13.47
C GLN A 14 -5.81 -2.78 -13.89
N LYS A 15 -5.53 -2.92 -15.20
CA LYS A 15 -4.78 -4.08 -15.71
C LYS A 15 -3.39 -4.19 -15.11
N GLU A 16 -2.69 -3.07 -15.01
CA GLU A 16 -1.35 -3.05 -14.39
C GLU A 16 -1.40 -3.40 -12.91
N ILE A 17 -2.38 -2.88 -12.18
CA ILE A 17 -2.59 -3.21 -10.77
C ILE A 17 -2.90 -4.69 -10.60
N ASP A 18 -3.79 -5.24 -11.42
CA ASP A 18 -4.12 -6.67 -11.38
C ASP A 18 -2.89 -7.55 -11.59
N LEU A 19 -2.00 -7.17 -12.51
CA LEU A 19 -0.75 -7.89 -12.74
C LEU A 19 0.15 -7.89 -11.50
N LEU A 20 0.29 -6.76 -10.83
CA LEU A 20 1.06 -6.67 -9.59
C LEU A 20 0.44 -7.50 -8.46
N LEU A 21 -0.88 -7.42 -8.30
CA LEU A 21 -1.58 -8.18 -7.28
C LEU A 21 -1.46 -9.69 -7.50
N HIS A 22 -1.48 -10.15 -8.74
CA HIS A 22 -1.29 -11.56 -9.08
C HIS A 22 0.13 -12.05 -8.76
N GLU A 23 1.13 -11.19 -8.83
CA GLU A 23 2.49 -11.55 -8.35
C GLU A 23 2.48 -11.82 -6.84
N LEU A 24 1.69 -11.05 -6.07
CA LEU A 24 1.57 -11.22 -4.63
C LEU A 24 0.73 -12.45 -4.28
N SER A 25 -0.37 -12.66 -4.98
CA SER A 25 -1.29 -13.79 -4.76
C SER A 25 -1.93 -14.22 -6.09
N PRO A 26 -1.41 -15.27 -6.73
CA PRO A 26 -1.91 -15.72 -8.05
C PRO A 26 -3.38 -16.12 -8.09
N THR A 27 -3.99 -16.38 -6.93
CA THR A 27 -5.40 -16.81 -6.83
C THR A 27 -6.37 -15.65 -6.70
N LEU A 28 -5.89 -14.41 -6.56
CA LEU A 28 -6.77 -13.24 -6.50
C LEU A 28 -7.46 -13.02 -7.85
N GLY A 29 -8.75 -12.67 -7.81
CA GLY A 29 -9.47 -12.21 -8.97
C GLY A 29 -9.08 -10.77 -9.34
N THR A 30 -9.71 -10.25 -10.38
CA THR A 30 -9.53 -8.85 -10.78
C THR A 30 -10.18 -7.92 -9.76
N ILE A 31 -9.58 -6.73 -9.58
CA ILE A 31 -10.17 -5.70 -8.73
C ILE A 31 -11.42 -5.11 -9.38
N ASP A 32 -12.34 -4.65 -8.55
CA ASP A 32 -13.53 -3.92 -8.98
C ASP A 32 -13.18 -2.42 -9.10
N ARG A 33 -13.03 -1.95 -10.33
CA ARG A 33 -12.62 -0.56 -10.60
C ARG A 33 -13.58 0.47 -10.01
N ASP A 34 -14.86 0.24 -10.12
CA ASP A 34 -15.87 1.18 -9.60
C ASP A 34 -15.79 1.27 -8.07
N ARG A 35 -15.61 0.13 -7.42
CA ARG A 35 -15.40 0.08 -5.98
C ARG A 35 -14.14 0.84 -5.57
N VAL A 36 -13.02 0.59 -6.25
CA VAL A 36 -11.75 1.26 -5.95
C VAL A 36 -11.90 2.77 -6.12
N ASN A 37 -12.47 3.22 -7.22
CA ASN A 37 -12.66 4.64 -7.48
C ASN A 37 -13.57 5.31 -6.45
N ARG A 38 -14.61 4.61 -5.97
CA ARG A 38 -15.44 5.10 -4.88
C ARG A 38 -14.66 5.29 -3.59
N LEU A 39 -13.84 4.29 -3.22
CA LEU A 39 -13.01 4.36 -2.01
C LEU A 39 -11.98 5.50 -2.09
N LEU A 40 -11.37 5.70 -3.26
CA LEU A 40 -10.43 6.80 -3.48
C LEU A 40 -11.12 8.15 -3.35
N LYS A 41 -12.32 8.29 -3.91
CA LYS A 41 -13.10 9.53 -3.85
C LYS A 41 -13.52 9.87 -2.42
N GLU A 42 -13.83 8.87 -1.61
CA GLU A 42 -14.27 9.05 -0.22
C GLU A 42 -13.09 9.17 0.77
N ASP A 43 -11.86 9.20 0.28
CA ASP A 43 -10.64 9.23 1.09
C ASP A 43 -10.53 8.10 2.11
N ARG A 44 -11.15 6.97 1.84
CA ARG A 44 -11.05 5.76 2.66
C ARG A 44 -9.83 4.92 2.31
N LEU A 45 -9.35 5.10 1.10
CA LEU A 45 -8.20 4.43 0.54
C LEU A 45 -7.35 5.47 -0.19
N THR A 46 -6.06 5.46 0.04
CA THR A 46 -5.10 6.25 -0.74
C THR A 46 -4.19 5.29 -1.47
N LEU A 47 -4.07 5.49 -2.78
CA LEU A 47 -3.22 4.68 -3.64
C LEU A 47 -2.00 5.50 -4.06
N PHE A 48 -0.82 4.99 -3.70
CA PHE A 48 0.47 5.54 -4.16
C PHE A 48 1.01 4.64 -5.26
N ALA A 49 1.43 5.24 -6.35
CA ALA A 49 2.00 4.53 -7.48
C ALA A 49 3.39 5.06 -7.80
N ALA A 50 4.31 4.14 -8.06
CA ALA A 50 5.62 4.45 -8.60
C ALA A 50 5.60 4.10 -10.09
N GLU A 51 5.86 5.08 -10.94
CA GLU A 51 5.85 4.90 -12.38
C GLU A 51 7.23 5.17 -12.97
N ASP A 52 7.61 4.40 -13.99
CA ASP A 52 8.84 4.64 -14.73
C ASP A 52 8.67 5.80 -15.72
N ASP A 53 9.73 6.13 -16.47
CA ASP A 53 9.72 7.25 -17.43
C ASP A 53 8.73 7.03 -18.58
N ASN A 54 8.29 5.80 -18.81
CA ASN A 54 7.30 5.45 -19.83
C ASN A 54 5.87 5.37 -19.26
N GLY A 55 5.68 5.73 -17.99
CA GLY A 55 4.38 5.68 -17.33
C GLY A 55 3.93 4.28 -16.91
N ARG A 56 4.81 3.29 -16.95
CA ARG A 56 4.50 1.93 -16.48
C ARG A 56 4.55 1.85 -14.96
N LEU A 57 3.63 1.10 -14.41
CA LEU A 57 3.56 0.89 -12.97
C LEU A 57 4.70 -0.02 -12.49
N ALA A 58 5.64 0.56 -11.77
CA ALA A 58 6.78 -0.18 -11.20
C ALA A 58 6.50 -0.70 -9.79
N GLY A 59 5.59 -0.07 -9.07
CA GLY A 59 5.21 -0.48 -7.73
C GLY A 59 4.02 0.31 -7.24
N MET A 60 3.42 -0.19 -6.16
CA MET A 60 2.27 0.48 -5.54
C MET A 60 2.23 0.23 -4.04
N LEU A 61 1.51 1.09 -3.35
CA LEU A 61 1.20 0.95 -1.94
C LEU A 61 -0.20 1.49 -1.70
N THR A 62 -1.01 0.77 -0.93
CA THR A 62 -2.29 1.30 -0.49
C THR A 62 -2.25 1.62 1.00
N LEU A 63 -2.89 2.73 1.35
CA LEU A 63 -3.01 3.22 2.72
C LEU A 63 -4.49 3.36 3.05
N THR A 64 -4.94 2.66 4.09
CA THR A 64 -6.33 2.75 4.53
C THR A 64 -6.44 3.60 5.78
N PHE A 65 -7.46 4.45 5.83
CA PHE A 65 -7.78 5.27 6.98
C PHE A 65 -8.75 4.52 7.90
N CYS A 66 -8.37 4.40 9.17
CA CYS A 66 -9.15 3.67 10.17
C CYS A 66 -9.27 4.54 11.43
N PRO A 67 -10.20 5.52 11.44
CA PRO A 67 -10.39 6.37 12.61
C PRO A 67 -10.99 5.58 13.78
N THR A 68 -10.53 5.88 14.98
CA THR A 68 -11.01 5.26 16.21
C THR A 68 -11.43 6.31 17.23
N LEU A 69 -12.06 5.89 18.33
CA LEU A 69 -12.45 6.80 19.39
C LEU A 69 -11.25 7.54 20.02
N THR A 70 -10.06 6.94 19.94
CA THR A 70 -8.86 7.48 20.61
C THR A 70 -7.90 8.17 19.65
N GLY A 71 -8.20 8.21 18.35
CA GLY A 71 -7.37 8.93 17.40
C GLY A 71 -7.39 8.30 16.01
N ASP A 72 -6.56 8.85 15.14
CA ASP A 72 -6.46 8.44 13.76
C ASP A 72 -5.48 7.26 13.62
N LYS A 73 -5.95 6.20 13.00
CA LYS A 73 -5.12 5.05 12.61
C LYS A 73 -5.12 4.89 11.11
N TYR A 74 -4.01 4.37 10.62
CA TYR A 74 -3.82 4.03 9.22
C TYR A 74 -3.21 2.64 9.12
N TRP A 75 -3.56 1.91 8.08
CA TRP A 75 -2.93 0.62 7.75
C TRP A 75 -2.33 0.70 6.37
N ILE A 76 -1.07 0.29 6.26
CA ILE A 76 -0.43 0.08 4.95
C ILE A 76 -0.76 -1.34 4.51
N GLU A 77 -1.35 -1.44 3.32
CA GLU A 77 -1.69 -2.69 2.67
C GLU A 77 -1.02 -2.75 1.29
N ASP A 78 -0.99 -3.91 0.67
CA ASP A 78 -0.65 -4.11 -0.74
C ASP A 78 0.62 -3.37 -1.19
N VAL A 79 1.72 -3.51 -0.45
CA VAL A 79 3.02 -2.96 -0.87
C VAL A 79 3.66 -3.95 -1.84
N ILE A 80 3.73 -3.57 -3.10
CA ILE A 80 4.23 -4.44 -4.17
C ILE A 80 5.16 -3.64 -5.07
N VAL A 81 6.33 -4.24 -5.37
CA VAL A 81 7.26 -3.72 -6.38
C VAL A 81 7.38 -4.78 -7.47
N HIS A 82 7.20 -4.38 -8.72
CA HIS A 82 7.34 -5.25 -9.88
C HIS A 82 8.75 -5.86 -9.90
N ASP A 83 8.85 -7.15 -10.23
CA ASP A 83 10.13 -7.89 -10.20
C ASP A 83 11.24 -7.19 -10.99
N ALA A 84 10.91 -6.64 -12.16
CA ALA A 84 11.87 -5.95 -13.02
C ALA A 84 12.47 -4.69 -12.39
N PHE A 85 11.86 -4.17 -11.34
CA PHE A 85 12.27 -2.91 -10.69
C PHE A 85 12.75 -3.08 -9.25
N ARG A 86 12.89 -4.31 -8.78
CA ARG A 86 13.37 -4.57 -7.41
C ARG A 86 14.81 -4.13 -7.23
N GLY A 87 15.18 -3.78 -6.00
CA GLY A 87 16.53 -3.35 -5.66
C GLY A 87 16.85 -1.91 -6.03
N GLN A 88 15.85 -1.10 -6.41
CA GLN A 88 16.04 0.29 -6.83
C GLN A 88 15.47 1.31 -5.82
N GLY A 89 15.10 0.87 -4.62
CA GLY A 89 14.58 1.75 -3.58
C GLY A 89 13.13 2.18 -3.76
N ILE A 90 12.37 1.52 -4.63
CA ILE A 90 10.98 1.89 -4.93
C ILE A 90 10.07 1.65 -3.72
N GLY A 91 10.20 0.50 -3.06
CA GLY A 91 9.43 0.21 -1.86
C GLY A 91 9.65 1.25 -0.77
N LYS A 92 10.89 1.66 -0.57
CA LYS A 92 11.25 2.71 0.38
C LYS A 92 10.61 4.06 0.01
N ALA A 93 10.65 4.43 -1.26
CA ALA A 93 10.05 5.67 -1.75
C ALA A 93 8.53 5.67 -1.55
N LEU A 94 7.86 4.55 -1.78
CA LEU A 94 6.43 4.38 -1.55
C LEU A 94 6.06 4.53 -0.07
N VAL A 95 6.80 3.88 0.82
CA VAL A 95 6.58 3.98 2.27
C VAL A 95 6.80 5.41 2.76
N LYS A 96 7.87 6.07 2.29
CA LYS A 96 8.11 7.48 2.62
C LYS A 96 6.95 8.37 2.19
N ALA A 97 6.43 8.17 0.98
CA ALA A 97 5.30 8.94 0.46
C ALA A 97 4.06 8.77 1.33
N ALA A 98 3.77 7.54 1.74
CA ALA A 98 2.63 7.24 2.62
C ALA A 98 2.79 7.91 3.99
N VAL A 99 3.95 7.81 4.62
CA VAL A 99 4.22 8.43 5.92
C VAL A 99 4.14 9.96 5.82
N SER A 100 4.69 10.56 4.78
CA SER A 100 4.61 12.01 4.55
C SER A 100 3.18 12.47 4.37
N HIS A 101 2.37 11.70 3.64
CA HIS A 101 0.95 12.00 3.45
C HIS A 101 0.20 12.06 4.78
N VAL A 102 0.43 11.11 5.66
CA VAL A 102 -0.21 11.09 6.98
C VAL A 102 0.27 12.27 7.85
N LYS A 103 1.57 12.56 7.83
CA LYS A 103 2.14 13.69 8.59
C LYS A 103 1.53 15.03 8.19
N GLN A 104 1.16 15.21 6.94
CA GLN A 104 0.56 16.45 6.45
C GLN A 104 -0.79 16.78 7.09
N SER A 105 -1.46 15.80 7.70
CA SER A 105 -2.71 16.05 8.43
C SER A 105 -2.51 17.00 9.62
N GLY A 106 -1.30 17.05 10.18
CA GLY A 106 -0.98 17.85 11.36
C GLY A 106 -1.56 17.29 12.66
N ARG A 107 -2.25 16.16 12.62
CA ARG A 107 -2.86 15.51 13.79
C ARG A 107 -2.00 14.33 14.25
N PRO A 108 -2.10 13.95 15.55
CA PRO A 108 -1.49 12.71 16.01
C PRO A 108 -2.01 11.51 15.21
N TYR A 109 -1.13 10.56 14.93
CA TYR A 109 -1.48 9.40 14.10
C TYR A 109 -0.75 8.15 14.57
N LYS A 110 -1.27 7.00 14.15
CA LYS A 110 -0.59 5.72 14.21
C LYS A 110 -0.69 5.07 12.84
N ILE A 111 0.42 4.51 12.35
CA ILE A 111 0.46 3.78 11.09
C ILE A 111 0.91 2.35 11.40
N TYR A 112 0.11 1.38 11.00
CA TYR A 112 0.36 -0.04 11.18
C TYR A 112 0.56 -0.73 9.86
N LEU A 113 1.29 -1.82 9.88
CA LEU A 113 1.36 -2.78 8.79
C LEU A 113 1.62 -4.16 9.39
N THR A 114 1.36 -5.20 8.62
CA THR A 114 1.73 -6.56 8.98
C THR A 114 2.77 -7.05 7.99
N SER A 115 3.77 -7.80 8.47
CA SER A 115 4.81 -8.37 7.64
C SER A 115 5.24 -9.71 8.21
N ASN A 116 5.32 -10.72 7.34
CA ASN A 116 5.79 -12.04 7.74
C ASN A 116 7.24 -11.94 8.25
N PRO A 117 7.58 -12.60 9.37
CA PRO A 117 8.96 -12.59 9.91
C PRO A 117 10.04 -13.03 8.90
N SER A 118 9.70 -13.86 7.92
CA SER A 118 10.63 -14.31 6.89
C SER A 118 11.02 -13.23 5.88
N ARG A 119 10.26 -12.13 5.81
CA ARG A 119 10.51 -11.02 4.87
C ARG A 119 11.54 -10.04 5.44
N THR A 120 12.79 -10.50 5.56
CA THR A 120 13.88 -9.75 6.21
C THR A 120 14.12 -8.39 5.54
N ALA A 121 14.20 -8.36 4.21
CA ALA A 121 14.46 -7.11 3.48
C ALA A 121 13.34 -6.09 3.68
N ALA A 122 12.08 -6.51 3.60
CA ALA A 122 10.94 -5.63 3.84
C ALA A 122 10.92 -5.10 5.28
N ARG A 123 11.17 -5.97 6.24
CA ARG A 123 11.20 -5.59 7.66
C ARG A 123 12.32 -4.59 7.96
N ASN A 124 13.49 -4.76 7.34
CA ASN A 124 14.59 -3.80 7.46
C ASN A 124 14.23 -2.44 6.85
N LEU A 125 13.52 -2.45 5.72
CA LEU A 125 13.01 -1.25 5.09
C LEU A 125 12.08 -0.49 6.05
N TYR A 126 11.12 -1.19 6.64
CA TYR A 126 10.17 -0.56 7.57
C TYR A 126 10.88 0.04 8.78
N ARG A 127 11.83 -0.68 9.37
CA ARG A 127 12.63 -0.16 10.49
C ARG A 127 13.40 1.09 10.07
N SER A 128 13.98 1.11 8.87
CA SER A 128 14.72 2.28 8.36
C SER A 128 13.83 3.51 8.18
N GLU A 129 12.53 3.32 8.02
CA GLU A 129 11.54 4.40 7.90
C GLU A 129 10.86 4.76 9.22
N GLY A 130 11.36 4.25 10.34
CA GLY A 130 10.87 4.61 11.68
C GLY A 130 9.82 3.68 12.26
N PHE A 131 9.47 2.61 11.56
CA PHE A 131 8.56 1.61 12.10
C PHE A 131 9.29 0.74 13.14
N GLU A 132 8.59 0.38 14.19
CA GLU A 132 9.08 -0.56 15.20
C GLU A 132 8.13 -1.74 15.32
N GLU A 133 8.66 -2.87 15.73
CA GLU A 133 7.83 -4.05 15.99
C GLU A 133 6.90 -3.77 17.15
N TYR A 134 5.59 -3.93 16.94
CA TYR A 134 4.60 -3.78 18.00
C TYR A 134 4.30 -5.14 18.61
N ASN A 135 4.62 -5.28 19.89
CA ASN A 135 4.44 -6.54 20.63
C ASN A 135 2.96 -6.81 20.90
N THR A 136 2.28 -7.34 19.91
CA THR A 136 0.86 -7.70 19.96
C THR A 136 0.62 -8.84 18.96
N GLY A 137 -0.63 -9.23 18.78
CA GLY A 137 -0.99 -10.27 17.83
C GLY A 137 -2.15 -9.83 16.94
N VAL A 138 -2.22 -10.42 15.76
CA VAL A 138 -3.32 -10.22 14.82
C VAL A 138 -4.20 -11.46 14.81
N PHE A 139 -5.51 -11.26 15.03
CA PHE A 139 -6.51 -12.29 14.89
C PHE A 139 -7.38 -11.95 13.70
N ARG A 140 -7.79 -12.95 12.93
CA ARG A 140 -8.70 -12.74 11.79
C ARG A 140 -9.76 -13.83 11.73
N ILE A 141 -10.89 -13.46 11.18
CA ILE A 141 -11.93 -14.39 10.75
C ILE A 141 -12.23 -14.11 9.29
N VAL A 142 -12.37 -15.14 8.49
CA VAL A 142 -12.63 -15.02 7.05
C VAL A 142 -13.95 -15.70 6.75
N SER A 143 -14.91 -14.94 6.18
CA SER A 143 -16.24 -15.46 5.87
C SER A 143 -16.25 -16.39 4.65
N GLU A 144 -15.38 -16.11 3.68
CA GLU A 144 -15.26 -16.85 2.44
C GLU A 144 -13.80 -17.00 2.04
N THR A 145 -13.51 -18.01 1.21
CA THR A 145 -12.17 -18.22 0.66
C THR A 145 -11.99 -17.37 -0.58
N HIS A 146 -10.88 -16.66 -0.66
CA HIS A 146 -10.49 -15.90 -1.85
C HIS A 146 -9.70 -16.76 -2.82
#